data_04536de26282fa35aede9f1af90aa20e
#
_entry.id   04536de26282fa35aede9f1af90aa20e
#
_cell.length_a   1.000
_cell.length_b   1.000
_cell.length_c   1.000
_cell.angle_alpha   90.00
_cell.angle_beta   90.00
_cell.angle_gamma   90.00
#
_symmetry.space_group_name_H-M   'P 1'
#
loop_
_entity.id
_entity.type
_entity.pdbx_description
1 polymer ?
#
loop_
_entity_poly.entity_id
_entity_poly.type
_entity_poly.pdbx_seq_one_letter_code
_entity_poly.pdbx_strand_id
1 'polypeptide(L)'
;MSHKKIVEFEPYSKGLLSKVNRQGEVTNYDYDSNNRLSEIRIDGKHTQQFTYDHLDRIVKLVENIKNEKSYTAETSYDVFGRIKKETYPDGYAINNSYDSYGNLISVTDSYDNKIWQGLSANARGQLTKTKQGNVEKTQFYDSRGLPSSISAAAIMNMAYTFNNKGNLISRSDLLTGHKEDFTYDAMNRLTAWNISKDNISQASNSIDYNPTTGTITTKSDVGFTFGYGEENGKPHALTSLSGKPDRIPNLTQTVTYTDFKKVKNISLGSKSLVLDYGVDEQRRKGIFKDGSATFTRYYSGNYEEEVDSSGKVKKIHYISGGDGLAGIYINDDGNNRFYSTYCDYQGSLLALTDMNGVVKERYAYDPWGNRRNPASWKDTETRTKFIVDRGYTLHEHLDGFGLINMNGRVYDPLLGMFLSPDPYVQAPGNWLNYNRYGYCYGTPLLYTDPSGETAWLIPVIIGAVIGAYTGGTIANDGQYNPAKWDYSSGKTWGYMYGGAVAGGISGATGWAITGSGMPMANTAAIAGSSLTNSAYTGGQTPV
;
A
#
# COMPACT_ATOMS: atom_id res chain seq x y z
N MET A 1 24.99 -16.70 -21.46
CA MET A 1 25.58 -15.37 -21.76
C MET A 1 24.78 -14.33 -20.97
N SER A 2 25.39 -13.68 -19.97
CA SER A 2 24.72 -12.63 -19.22
C SER A 2 24.66 -11.38 -20.08
N HIS A 3 23.47 -11.01 -20.54
CA HIS A 3 23.28 -9.71 -21.17
C HIS A 3 23.50 -8.65 -20.11
N LYS A 4 24.62 -7.94 -20.19
CA LYS A 4 24.86 -6.73 -19.42
C LYS A 4 23.71 -5.77 -19.71
N LYS A 5 22.89 -5.44 -18.71
CA LYS A 5 21.92 -4.36 -18.81
C LYS A 5 22.71 -3.06 -18.98
N ILE A 6 22.64 -2.47 -20.15
CA ILE A 6 23.22 -1.16 -20.41
C ILE A 6 22.13 -0.15 -20.06
N VAL A 7 22.33 0.62 -19.01
CA VAL A 7 21.55 1.81 -18.68
C VAL A 7 22.46 2.99 -18.97
N GLU A 8 22.11 3.81 -19.94
CA GLU A 8 22.85 5.00 -20.34
C GLU A 8 22.15 6.23 -19.77
N PHE A 9 22.91 7.12 -19.16
CA PHE A 9 22.43 8.38 -18.62
C PHE A 9 23.06 9.53 -19.41
N GLU A 10 22.21 10.40 -19.96
CA GLU A 10 22.67 11.64 -20.61
C GLU A 10 22.40 12.82 -19.68
N PRO A 11 23.42 13.58 -19.25
CA PRO A 11 23.22 14.76 -18.42
C PRO A 11 22.63 15.92 -19.24
N TYR A 12 21.78 16.70 -18.60
CA TYR A 12 21.31 18.00 -19.10
C TYR A 12 22.35 19.09 -18.77
N SER A 13 22.26 20.25 -19.44
CA SER A 13 23.03 21.42 -19.02
C SER A 13 22.75 21.72 -17.54
N LYS A 14 23.78 22.02 -16.74
CA LYS A 14 23.71 22.24 -15.28
C LYS A 14 23.63 20.97 -14.40
N GLY A 15 24.02 19.81 -14.92
CA GLY A 15 24.09 18.56 -14.14
C GLY A 15 22.76 17.87 -13.86
N LEU A 16 21.66 18.33 -14.50
CA LEU A 16 20.36 17.66 -14.44
C LEU A 16 20.34 16.45 -15.39
N LEU A 17 19.48 15.48 -15.12
CA LEU A 17 19.29 14.30 -15.97
C LEU A 17 18.41 14.67 -17.17
N SER A 18 18.89 14.47 -18.41
CA SER A 18 18.09 14.73 -19.60
C SER A 18 17.45 13.46 -20.18
N LYS A 19 18.11 12.32 -20.02
CA LYS A 19 17.71 11.10 -20.69
C LYS A 19 18.21 9.85 -19.99
N VAL A 20 17.40 8.82 -19.99
CA VAL A 20 17.76 7.45 -19.58
C VAL A 20 17.42 6.51 -20.71
N ASN A 21 18.37 5.71 -21.18
CA ASN A 21 18.14 4.65 -22.15
C ASN A 21 18.28 3.28 -21.46
N ARG A 22 17.22 2.49 -21.46
CA ARG A 22 17.21 1.11 -20.96
C ARG A 22 16.87 0.16 -22.10
N GLN A 23 17.87 -0.49 -22.66
CA GLN A 23 17.69 -1.52 -23.71
C GLN A 23 16.85 -1.02 -24.91
N GLY A 24 17.01 0.25 -25.30
CA GLY A 24 16.29 0.87 -26.41
C GLY A 24 15.00 1.58 -26.04
N GLU A 25 14.53 1.44 -24.81
CA GLU A 25 13.47 2.32 -24.28
C GLU A 25 14.06 3.59 -23.69
N VAL A 26 13.65 4.71 -24.24
CA VAL A 26 14.19 6.02 -23.89
C VAL A 26 13.19 6.80 -23.04
N THR A 27 13.62 7.20 -21.84
CA THR A 27 12.90 8.15 -20.98
C THR A 27 13.58 9.51 -21.08
N ASN A 28 12.84 10.54 -21.47
CA ASN A 28 13.32 11.91 -21.56
C ASN A 28 12.80 12.74 -20.38
N TYR A 29 13.61 13.72 -19.94
CA TYR A 29 13.33 14.62 -18.82
C TYR A 29 13.51 16.06 -19.28
N ASP A 30 12.46 16.86 -19.16
CA ASP A 30 12.47 18.27 -19.49
C ASP A 30 12.24 19.13 -18.23
N TYR A 31 12.80 20.32 -18.20
CA TYR A 31 12.78 21.20 -17.04
C TYR A 31 12.28 22.60 -17.44
N ASP A 32 11.61 23.27 -16.52
CA ASP A 32 11.20 24.65 -16.68
C ASP A 32 12.37 25.65 -16.50
N SER A 33 12.08 26.95 -16.65
CA SER A 33 13.08 28.01 -16.50
C SER A 33 13.72 28.08 -15.10
N ASN A 34 13.06 27.53 -14.09
CA ASN A 34 13.54 27.45 -12.71
C ASN A 34 14.30 26.14 -12.41
N ASN A 35 14.57 25.32 -13.43
CA ASN A 35 15.20 24.00 -13.34
C ASN A 35 14.35 22.98 -12.53
N ARG A 36 13.03 23.14 -12.50
CA ARG A 36 12.11 22.15 -11.95
C ARG A 36 11.68 21.22 -13.07
N LEU A 37 11.51 19.93 -12.74
CA LEU A 37 11.06 18.92 -13.69
C LEU A 37 9.67 19.28 -14.23
N SER A 38 9.57 19.62 -15.50
CA SER A 38 8.31 20.00 -16.15
C SER A 38 7.63 18.86 -16.88
N GLU A 39 8.43 17.94 -17.45
CA GLU A 39 7.92 16.77 -18.16
C GLU A 39 8.85 15.57 -18.01
N ILE A 40 8.26 14.37 -17.90
CA ILE A 40 8.94 13.09 -18.10
C ILE A 40 8.14 12.34 -19.16
N ARG A 41 8.82 11.78 -20.17
CA ARG A 41 8.13 11.02 -21.21
C ARG A 41 8.92 9.80 -21.71
N ILE A 42 8.16 8.75 -22.02
CA ILE A 42 8.55 7.66 -22.90
C ILE A 42 7.71 7.82 -24.15
N ASP A 43 8.37 8.13 -25.27
CA ASP A 43 7.69 8.48 -26.52
C ASP A 43 6.72 7.35 -26.96
N GLY A 44 5.49 7.73 -27.30
CA GLY A 44 4.43 6.82 -27.74
C GLY A 44 3.87 5.91 -26.63
N LYS A 45 4.30 6.06 -25.37
CA LYS A 45 3.84 5.23 -24.24
C LYS A 45 3.21 6.04 -23.12
N HIS A 46 3.95 6.94 -22.50
CA HIS A 46 3.50 7.62 -21.31
C HIS A 46 4.21 8.96 -21.14
N THR A 47 3.45 9.98 -20.72
CA THR A 47 3.99 11.30 -20.38
C THR A 47 3.39 11.76 -19.07
N GLN A 48 4.22 12.35 -18.21
CA GLN A 48 3.80 13.12 -17.04
C GLN A 48 4.26 14.57 -17.20
N GLN A 49 3.35 15.52 -17.02
CA GLN A 49 3.63 16.96 -17.05
C GLN A 49 3.27 17.58 -15.71
N PHE A 50 4.16 18.41 -15.17
CA PHE A 50 4.04 19.02 -13.87
C PHE A 50 3.90 20.53 -13.98
N THR A 51 2.96 21.09 -13.22
CA THR A 51 2.85 22.56 -13.04
C THR A 51 3.03 22.87 -11.56
N TYR A 52 3.77 23.94 -11.30
CA TYR A 52 4.14 24.33 -9.94
C TYR A 52 3.57 25.70 -9.58
N ASP A 53 3.32 25.92 -8.30
CA ASP A 53 3.07 27.26 -7.76
C ASP A 53 4.39 28.01 -7.47
N HIS A 54 4.27 29.21 -6.90
CA HIS A 54 5.40 30.09 -6.56
C HIS A 54 6.26 29.56 -5.39
N LEU A 55 5.81 28.53 -4.67
CA LEU A 55 6.55 27.85 -3.59
C LEU A 55 7.11 26.50 -4.04
N ASP A 56 7.20 26.25 -5.36
CA ASP A 56 7.72 25.03 -5.99
C ASP A 56 6.92 23.76 -5.63
N ARG A 57 5.62 23.91 -5.28
CA ARG A 57 4.72 22.77 -5.02
C ARG A 57 3.95 22.43 -6.28
N ILE A 58 3.79 21.12 -6.55
CA ILE A 58 2.99 20.65 -7.69
C ILE A 58 1.52 20.98 -7.44
N VAL A 59 0.93 21.79 -8.33
CA VAL A 59 -0.49 22.15 -8.31
C VAL A 59 -1.28 21.43 -9.40
N LYS A 60 -0.61 20.91 -10.42
CA LYS A 60 -1.25 20.16 -11.52
C LYS A 60 -0.32 19.08 -12.04
N LEU A 61 -0.86 17.90 -12.21
CA LEU A 61 -0.24 16.76 -12.89
C LEU A 61 -1.14 16.35 -14.06
N VAL A 62 -0.55 16.27 -15.26
CA VAL A 62 -1.21 15.70 -16.44
C VAL A 62 -0.50 14.41 -16.82
N GLU A 63 -1.23 13.32 -16.87
CA GLU A 63 -0.73 12.02 -17.31
C GLU A 63 -1.38 11.62 -18.63
N ASN A 64 -0.56 11.34 -19.66
CA ASN A 64 -1.02 10.81 -20.93
C ASN A 64 -0.58 9.36 -21.07
N ILE A 65 -1.51 8.46 -21.31
CA ILE A 65 -1.29 7.02 -21.40
C ILE A 65 -1.51 6.60 -22.86
N LYS A 66 -0.41 6.25 -23.56
CA LYS A 66 -0.41 5.72 -24.94
C LYS A 66 -1.22 6.53 -25.97
N ASN A 67 -1.41 7.81 -25.74
CA ASN A 67 -2.34 8.65 -26.51
C ASN A 67 -3.81 8.14 -26.50
N GLU A 68 -4.16 7.26 -25.56
CA GLU A 68 -5.51 6.69 -25.39
C GLU A 68 -6.31 7.47 -24.35
N LYS A 69 -5.65 7.85 -23.24
CA LYS A 69 -6.26 8.55 -22.10
C LYS A 69 -5.36 9.66 -21.61
N SER A 70 -5.99 10.75 -21.19
CA SER A 70 -5.32 11.86 -20.51
C SER A 70 -6.04 12.15 -19.19
N TYR A 71 -5.30 12.13 -18.10
CA TYR A 71 -5.79 12.39 -16.76
C TYR A 71 -5.13 13.62 -16.17
N THR A 72 -5.94 14.55 -15.68
CA THR A 72 -5.47 15.76 -15.01
C THR A 72 -5.89 15.73 -13.56
N ALA A 73 -4.93 15.73 -12.64
CA ALA A 73 -5.15 15.89 -11.21
C ALA A 73 -4.67 17.27 -10.78
N GLU A 74 -5.44 17.95 -9.93
CA GLU A 74 -5.09 19.27 -9.41
C GLU A 74 -5.10 19.28 -7.89
N THR A 75 -4.14 19.99 -7.30
CA THR A 75 -3.99 20.14 -5.86
C THR A 75 -3.87 21.63 -5.50
N SER A 76 -4.62 22.08 -4.53
CA SER A 76 -4.43 23.39 -3.94
C SER A 76 -4.04 23.31 -2.48
N TYR A 77 -3.29 24.30 -2.03
CA TYR A 77 -2.73 24.37 -0.69
C TYR A 77 -3.29 25.54 0.09
N ASP A 78 -3.34 25.41 1.41
CA ASP A 78 -3.64 26.52 2.30
C ASP A 78 -2.38 27.39 2.53
N VAL A 79 -2.55 28.45 3.30
CA VAL A 79 -1.47 29.40 3.63
C VAL A 79 -0.31 28.76 4.42
N PHE A 80 -0.53 27.60 5.02
CA PHE A 80 0.47 26.83 5.76
C PHE A 80 1.13 25.73 4.91
N GLY A 81 0.78 25.64 3.62
CA GLY A 81 1.34 24.63 2.72
C GLY A 81 0.70 23.23 2.80
N ARG A 82 -0.43 23.09 3.51
CA ARG A 82 -1.16 21.83 3.64
C ARG A 82 -2.15 21.69 2.48
N ILE A 83 -2.44 20.46 2.05
CA ILE A 83 -3.38 20.21 0.97
C ILE A 83 -4.79 20.65 1.40
N LYS A 84 -5.31 21.67 0.75
CA LYS A 84 -6.66 22.20 1.00
C LYS A 84 -7.70 21.50 0.14
N LYS A 85 -7.39 21.26 -1.12
CA LYS A 85 -8.31 20.65 -2.08
C LYS A 85 -7.55 19.75 -3.04
N GLU A 86 -8.12 18.60 -3.35
CA GLU A 86 -7.67 17.70 -4.41
C GLU A 86 -8.80 17.54 -5.42
N THR A 87 -8.48 17.67 -6.71
CA THR A 87 -9.43 17.47 -7.81
C THR A 87 -8.96 16.29 -8.64
N TYR A 88 -9.82 15.30 -8.76
CA TYR A 88 -9.61 14.08 -9.54
C TYR A 88 -9.79 14.32 -11.03
N PRO A 89 -9.30 13.40 -11.90
CA PRO A 89 -9.31 13.61 -13.35
C PRO A 89 -10.68 13.84 -13.98
N ASP A 90 -11.76 13.42 -13.36
CA ASP A 90 -13.13 13.63 -13.85
C ASP A 90 -13.83 14.86 -13.25
N GLY A 91 -13.08 15.66 -12.46
CA GLY A 91 -13.59 16.87 -11.81
C GLY A 91 -14.21 16.65 -10.42
N TYR A 92 -14.39 15.40 -9.96
CA TYR A 92 -14.74 15.17 -8.56
C TYR A 92 -13.67 15.73 -7.67
N ALA A 93 -14.04 16.36 -6.55
CA ALA A 93 -13.04 16.96 -5.68
C ALA A 93 -13.35 16.76 -4.21
N ILE A 94 -12.30 16.76 -3.39
CA ILE A 94 -12.37 16.73 -1.94
C ILE A 94 -11.69 17.94 -1.32
N ASN A 95 -12.18 18.37 -0.16
CA ASN A 95 -11.63 19.47 0.63
C ASN A 95 -11.19 18.97 1.99
N ASN A 96 -10.00 19.34 2.40
CA ASN A 96 -9.41 19.05 3.70
C ASN A 96 -9.52 20.26 4.61
N SER A 97 -9.90 20.04 5.86
CA SER A 97 -9.92 21.05 6.92
C SER A 97 -9.00 20.64 8.07
N TYR A 98 -8.34 21.62 8.65
CA TYR A 98 -7.33 21.41 9.69
C TYR A 98 -7.62 22.27 10.92
N ASP A 99 -7.22 21.77 12.09
CA ASP A 99 -7.24 22.56 13.32
C ASP A 99 -6.07 23.56 13.37
N SER A 100 -6.00 24.36 14.44
CA SER A 100 -4.93 25.33 14.67
C SER A 100 -3.55 24.71 14.89
N TYR A 101 -3.49 23.42 15.19
CA TYR A 101 -2.25 22.66 15.39
C TYR A 101 -1.77 21.95 14.10
N GLY A 102 -2.57 22.01 13.03
CA GLY A 102 -2.24 21.37 11.76
C GLY A 102 -2.77 19.94 11.60
N ASN A 103 -3.53 19.44 12.54
CA ASN A 103 -4.13 18.11 12.41
C ASN A 103 -5.31 18.14 11.42
N LEU A 104 -5.42 17.15 10.56
CA LEU A 104 -6.58 16.97 9.69
C LEU A 104 -7.82 16.65 10.57
N ILE A 105 -8.86 17.47 10.47
CA ILE A 105 -10.09 17.32 11.24
C ILE A 105 -11.29 16.91 10.41
N SER A 106 -11.29 17.19 9.11
CA SER A 106 -12.35 16.68 8.23
C SER A 106 -11.92 16.61 6.76
N VAL A 107 -12.57 15.69 6.05
CA VAL A 107 -12.56 15.56 4.59
C VAL A 107 -14.01 15.64 4.12
N THR A 108 -14.30 16.55 3.19
CA THR A 108 -15.61 16.72 2.55
C THR A 108 -15.48 16.62 1.04
N ASP A 109 -16.54 16.25 0.34
CA ASP A 109 -16.59 16.38 -1.12
C ASP A 109 -16.96 17.81 -1.55
N SER A 110 -17.07 18.02 -2.87
CA SER A 110 -17.46 19.32 -3.46
C SER A 110 -18.90 19.73 -3.14
N TYR A 111 -19.70 18.83 -2.58
CA TYR A 111 -21.10 19.06 -2.19
C TYR A 111 -21.26 19.22 -0.68
N ASP A 112 -20.14 19.41 0.06
CA ASP A 112 -20.04 19.49 1.52
C ASP A 112 -20.51 18.23 2.27
N ASN A 113 -20.63 17.08 1.59
CA ASN A 113 -20.85 15.81 2.26
C ASN A 113 -19.60 15.44 3.09
N LYS A 114 -19.81 15.18 4.38
CA LYS A 114 -18.74 14.80 5.29
C LYS A 114 -18.36 13.34 5.07
N ILE A 115 -17.23 13.13 4.42
CA ILE A 115 -16.67 11.80 4.15
C ILE A 115 -16.02 11.26 5.42
N TRP A 116 -15.20 12.08 6.06
CA TRP A 116 -14.45 11.71 7.26
C TRP A 116 -14.30 12.89 8.22
N GLN A 117 -14.31 12.59 9.52
CA GLN A 117 -14.05 13.57 10.58
C GLN A 117 -13.21 12.94 11.70
N GLY A 118 -12.16 13.63 12.15
CA GLY A 118 -11.45 13.34 13.38
C GLY A 118 -12.20 13.98 14.56
N LEU A 119 -12.60 13.19 15.55
CA LEU A 119 -13.39 13.67 16.69
C LEU A 119 -12.57 13.77 17.96
N SER A 120 -11.67 12.83 18.22
CA SER A 120 -10.77 12.86 19.36
C SER A 120 -9.49 12.08 19.13
N ALA A 121 -8.44 12.48 19.85
CA ALA A 121 -7.16 11.80 19.89
C ALA A 121 -6.69 11.67 21.35
N ASN A 122 -5.81 10.69 21.62
CA ASN A 122 -5.16 10.56 22.91
C ASN A 122 -3.95 11.51 23.03
N ALA A 123 -3.28 11.52 24.19
CA ALA A 123 -2.10 12.36 24.44
C ALA A 123 -0.89 12.04 23.53
N ARG A 124 -0.90 10.92 22.80
CA ARG A 124 0.11 10.56 21.81
C ARG A 124 -0.26 11.02 20.40
N GLY A 125 -1.38 11.73 20.20
CA GLY A 125 -1.90 12.14 18.89
C GLY A 125 -2.60 11.02 18.12
N GLN A 126 -2.79 9.82 18.70
CA GLN A 126 -3.49 8.72 18.04
C GLN A 126 -4.99 8.97 18.08
N LEU A 127 -5.66 8.88 16.95
CA LEU A 127 -7.10 9.06 16.83
C LEU A 127 -7.83 7.97 17.62
N THR A 128 -8.64 8.38 18.57
CA THR A 128 -9.45 7.50 19.42
C THR A 128 -10.90 7.45 18.98
N LYS A 129 -11.37 8.48 18.29
CA LYS A 129 -12.70 8.54 17.73
C LYS A 129 -12.68 9.30 16.41
N THR A 130 -13.26 8.70 15.38
CA THR A 130 -13.46 9.30 14.07
C THR A 130 -14.90 9.08 13.61
N LYS A 131 -15.32 9.72 12.52
CA LYS A 131 -16.61 9.52 11.90
C LYS A 131 -16.41 9.32 10.40
N GLN A 132 -17.00 8.28 9.85
CA GLN A 132 -16.99 7.95 8.42
C GLN A 132 -18.43 7.98 7.90
N GLY A 133 -18.74 8.93 7.01
CA GLY A 133 -20.13 9.26 6.70
C GLY A 133 -20.87 9.62 7.99
N ASN A 134 -21.96 8.91 8.30
CA ASN A 134 -22.77 9.12 9.51
C ASN A 134 -22.39 8.20 10.69
N VAL A 135 -21.40 7.31 10.53
CA VAL A 135 -21.05 6.30 11.54
C VAL A 135 -19.78 6.69 12.31
N GLU A 136 -19.86 6.67 13.64
CA GLU A 136 -18.71 6.81 14.51
C GLU A 136 -17.89 5.52 14.56
N LYS A 137 -16.58 5.65 14.46
CA LYS A 137 -15.58 4.60 14.68
C LYS A 137 -14.74 4.96 15.91
N THR A 138 -14.59 4.01 16.82
CA THR A 138 -13.81 4.16 18.05
C THR A 138 -12.61 3.22 18.00
N GLN A 139 -11.45 3.71 18.44
CA GLN A 139 -10.20 2.95 18.49
C GLN A 139 -9.59 3.08 19.88
N PHE A 140 -9.16 1.96 20.44
CA PHE A 140 -8.41 1.91 21.69
C PHE A 140 -7.01 1.36 21.46
N TYR A 141 -6.10 1.78 22.33
CA TYR A 141 -4.69 1.41 22.25
C TYR A 141 -4.22 0.90 23.62
N ASP A 142 -3.28 -0.03 23.62
CA ASP A 142 -2.62 -0.49 24.85
C ASP A 142 -1.64 0.57 25.38
N SER A 143 -1.01 0.31 26.53
CA SER A 143 -0.04 1.22 27.16
C SER A 143 1.19 1.50 26.28
N ARG A 144 1.50 0.65 25.30
CA ARG A 144 2.60 0.81 24.34
C ARG A 144 2.17 1.61 23.10
N GLY A 145 0.86 1.79 22.89
CA GLY A 145 0.29 2.47 21.73
C GLY A 145 -0.09 1.52 20.59
N LEU A 146 -0.09 0.20 20.83
CA LEU A 146 -0.60 -0.78 19.86
C LEU A 146 -2.13 -0.80 19.90
N PRO A 147 -2.84 -0.94 18.77
CA PRO A 147 -4.30 -0.97 18.75
C PRO A 147 -4.82 -2.19 19.51
N SER A 148 -5.67 -1.97 20.50
CA SER A 148 -6.30 -3.03 21.29
C SER A 148 -7.71 -3.35 20.82
N SER A 149 -8.41 -2.36 20.25
CA SER A 149 -9.70 -2.60 19.58
C SER A 149 -10.03 -1.52 18.57
N ILE A 150 -10.84 -1.88 17.57
CA ILE A 150 -11.43 -0.97 16.59
C ILE A 150 -12.90 -1.37 16.43
N SER A 151 -13.81 -0.44 16.66
CA SER A 151 -15.25 -0.71 16.58
C SER A 151 -16.01 0.40 15.85
N ALA A 152 -17.10 0.02 15.15
CA ALA A 152 -18.00 0.92 14.45
C ALA A 152 -19.39 0.30 14.39
N ALA A 153 -20.28 0.69 15.31
CA ALA A 153 -21.67 0.20 15.40
C ALA A 153 -21.78 -1.34 15.21
N ALA A 154 -22.74 -1.79 14.40
CA ALA A 154 -22.89 -3.21 13.99
C ALA A 154 -22.08 -3.57 12.74
N ILE A 155 -21.13 -2.73 12.32
CA ILE A 155 -20.34 -2.91 11.10
C ILE A 155 -19.08 -3.70 11.41
N MET A 156 -18.35 -3.30 12.46
CA MET A 156 -17.06 -3.86 12.84
C MET A 156 -16.87 -3.79 14.35
N ASN A 157 -16.35 -4.86 14.96
CA ASN A 157 -15.93 -4.85 16.37
C ASN A 157 -14.77 -5.81 16.56
N MET A 158 -13.56 -5.32 16.26
CA MET A 158 -12.33 -6.10 16.31
C MET A 158 -11.57 -5.84 17.61
N ALA A 159 -11.08 -6.91 18.23
CA ALA A 159 -10.18 -6.85 19.38
C ALA A 159 -8.84 -7.52 19.04
N TYR A 160 -7.75 -6.98 19.59
CA TYR A 160 -6.38 -7.41 19.31
C TYR A 160 -5.57 -7.52 20.57
N THR A 161 -4.74 -8.55 20.66
CA THR A 161 -3.80 -8.75 21.77
C THR A 161 -2.40 -8.98 21.23
N PHE A 162 -1.42 -8.23 21.75
CA PHE A 162 -0.02 -8.31 21.32
C PHE A 162 0.86 -8.76 22.47
N ASN A 163 1.88 -9.58 22.17
CA ASN A 163 2.91 -9.92 23.15
C ASN A 163 3.91 -8.76 23.36
N ASN A 164 4.87 -8.94 24.27
CA ASN A 164 5.87 -7.91 24.60
C ASN A 164 6.82 -7.59 23.43
N LYS A 165 6.92 -8.45 22.41
CA LYS A 165 7.71 -8.20 21.19
C LYS A 165 6.91 -7.46 20.11
N GLY A 166 5.62 -7.18 20.34
CA GLY A 166 4.71 -6.53 19.38
C GLY A 166 4.06 -7.50 18.39
N ASN A 167 4.28 -8.82 18.51
CA ASN A 167 3.58 -9.79 17.67
C ASN A 167 2.12 -9.90 18.11
N LEU A 168 1.20 -9.91 17.14
CA LEU A 168 -0.22 -10.17 17.39
C LEU A 168 -0.42 -11.61 17.82
N ILE A 169 -0.87 -11.86 19.05
CA ILE A 169 -1.11 -13.20 19.56
C ILE A 169 -2.57 -13.62 19.48
N SER A 170 -3.49 -12.65 19.32
CA SER A 170 -4.90 -12.93 19.11
C SER A 170 -5.60 -11.79 18.40
N ARG A 171 -6.54 -12.13 17.50
CA ARG A 171 -7.55 -11.19 16.98
C ARG A 171 -8.94 -11.81 17.09
N SER A 172 -9.93 -11.01 17.41
CA SER A 172 -11.32 -11.44 17.54
C SER A 172 -12.26 -10.47 16.82
N ASP A 173 -13.26 -11.01 16.13
CA ASP A 173 -14.43 -10.27 15.71
C ASP A 173 -15.58 -10.53 16.71
N LEU A 174 -15.82 -9.56 17.56
CA LEU A 174 -16.82 -9.65 18.63
C LEU A 174 -18.27 -9.57 18.12
N LEU A 175 -18.49 -9.22 16.84
CA LEU A 175 -19.83 -9.26 16.23
C LEU A 175 -20.20 -10.66 15.80
N THR A 176 -19.24 -11.46 15.38
CA THR A 176 -19.47 -12.78 14.78
C THR A 176 -19.03 -13.94 15.68
N GLY A 177 -18.35 -13.63 16.80
CA GLY A 177 -17.77 -14.62 17.73
C GLY A 177 -16.53 -15.34 17.20
N HIS A 178 -15.99 -14.91 16.05
CA HIS A 178 -14.75 -15.49 15.51
C HIS A 178 -13.52 -14.98 16.24
N LYS A 179 -12.58 -15.90 16.48
CA LYS A 179 -11.27 -15.62 17.08
C LYS A 179 -10.18 -16.39 16.35
N GLU A 180 -9.01 -15.78 16.23
CA GLU A 180 -7.77 -16.42 15.84
C GLU A 180 -6.70 -16.21 16.90
N ASP A 181 -5.99 -17.30 17.24
CA ASP A 181 -4.82 -17.28 18.12
C ASP A 181 -3.57 -17.67 17.30
N PHE A 182 -2.48 -16.92 17.51
CA PHE A 182 -1.26 -17.00 16.72
C PHE A 182 -0.06 -17.40 17.57
N THR A 183 0.81 -18.24 17.01
CA THR A 183 2.09 -18.62 17.62
C THR A 183 3.26 -18.27 16.70
N TYR A 184 4.43 -18.07 17.31
CA TYR A 184 5.63 -17.59 16.63
C TYR A 184 6.86 -18.36 17.10
N ASP A 185 7.85 -18.49 16.23
CA ASP A 185 9.16 -19.02 16.60
C ASP A 185 10.05 -17.97 17.29
N ALA A 186 11.28 -18.38 17.63
CA ALA A 186 12.27 -17.50 18.26
C ALA A 186 12.67 -16.30 17.39
N MET A 187 12.54 -16.42 16.06
CA MET A 187 12.79 -15.36 15.07
C MET A 187 11.57 -14.47 14.83
N ASN A 188 10.48 -14.65 15.59
CA ASN A 188 9.20 -13.98 15.46
C ASN A 188 8.42 -14.33 14.17
N ARG A 189 8.75 -15.41 13.45
CA ARG A 189 7.99 -15.86 12.29
C ARG A 189 6.73 -16.57 12.75
N LEU A 190 5.61 -16.35 12.04
CA LEU A 190 4.33 -17.00 12.31
C LEU A 190 4.44 -18.51 12.06
N THR A 191 4.17 -19.34 13.08
CA THR A 191 4.27 -20.81 13.00
C THR A 191 2.92 -21.51 13.06
N ALA A 192 1.90 -20.88 13.65
CA ALA A 192 0.55 -21.44 13.62
C ALA A 192 -0.51 -20.35 13.80
N TRP A 193 -1.71 -20.65 13.30
CA TRP A 193 -2.92 -19.87 13.57
C TRP A 193 -4.11 -20.82 13.71
N ASN A 194 -4.86 -20.64 14.80
CA ASN A 194 -5.98 -21.47 15.17
C ASN A 194 -7.26 -20.64 15.14
N ILE A 195 -8.27 -21.10 14.41
CA ILE A 195 -9.55 -20.42 14.26
C ILE A 195 -10.56 -21.08 15.21
N SER A 196 -11.26 -20.27 16.00
CA SER A 196 -12.40 -20.68 16.80
C SER A 196 -13.60 -19.75 16.55
N LYS A 197 -14.79 -20.26 16.85
CA LYS A 197 -16.03 -19.48 16.87
C LYS A 197 -16.79 -19.80 18.16
N ASP A 198 -17.16 -18.79 18.91
CA ASP A 198 -17.82 -18.94 20.22
C ASP A 198 -17.06 -19.89 21.16
N ASN A 199 -15.72 -19.80 21.15
CA ASN A 199 -14.76 -20.67 21.85
C ASN A 199 -14.73 -22.15 21.39
N ILE A 200 -15.36 -22.48 20.27
CA ILE A 200 -15.31 -23.83 19.68
C ILE A 200 -14.29 -23.81 18.55
N SER A 201 -13.28 -24.69 18.64
CA SER A 201 -12.24 -24.83 17.60
C SER A 201 -12.87 -25.19 16.24
N GLN A 202 -12.46 -24.48 15.19
CA GLN A 202 -12.95 -24.66 13.83
C GLN A 202 -11.87 -25.18 12.89
N ALA A 203 -10.65 -24.65 12.99
CA ALA A 203 -9.52 -25.04 12.18
C ALA A 203 -8.19 -24.74 12.89
N SER A 204 -7.17 -25.52 12.57
CA SER A 204 -5.80 -25.37 13.06
C SER A 204 -4.85 -25.44 11.88
N ASN A 205 -4.00 -24.43 11.73
CA ASN A 205 -3.04 -24.35 10.63
C ASN A 205 -1.63 -24.16 11.19
N SER A 206 -0.65 -24.73 10.51
CA SER A 206 0.77 -24.62 10.88
C SER A 206 1.64 -24.29 9.66
N ILE A 207 2.79 -23.72 9.93
CA ILE A 207 3.81 -23.40 8.93
C ILE A 207 5.19 -23.65 9.54
N ASP A 208 6.07 -24.30 8.78
CA ASP A 208 7.44 -24.56 9.17
C ASP A 208 8.41 -23.87 8.20
N TYR A 209 9.57 -23.57 8.71
CA TYR A 209 10.61 -22.85 7.97
C TYR A 209 11.94 -23.58 8.03
N ASN A 210 12.68 -23.54 6.94
CA ASN A 210 14.07 -23.97 6.92
C ASN A 210 14.89 -23.06 7.87
N PRO A 211 15.64 -23.64 8.84
CA PRO A 211 16.38 -22.85 9.82
C PRO A 211 17.57 -22.10 9.21
N THR A 212 18.08 -22.53 8.07
CA THR A 212 19.26 -21.94 7.41
C THR A 212 18.89 -20.89 6.36
N THR A 213 17.86 -21.18 5.54
CA THR A 213 17.48 -20.30 4.41
C THR A 213 16.30 -19.39 4.73
N GLY A 214 15.55 -19.68 5.79
CA GLY A 214 14.34 -18.93 6.16
C GLY A 214 13.14 -19.17 5.24
N THR A 215 13.25 -20.09 4.28
CA THR A 215 12.17 -20.44 3.35
C THR A 215 11.11 -21.29 4.03
N ILE A 216 9.87 -21.22 3.56
CA ILE A 216 8.76 -22.06 4.03
C ILE A 216 9.02 -23.50 3.57
N THR A 217 8.96 -24.48 4.48
CA THR A 217 9.12 -25.91 4.14
C THR A 217 7.79 -26.63 4.11
N THR A 218 6.86 -26.24 4.98
CA THR A 218 5.49 -26.76 5.03
C THR A 218 4.51 -25.64 5.32
N LYS A 219 3.30 -25.75 4.82
CA LYS A 219 2.17 -24.88 5.16
C LYS A 219 0.91 -25.75 5.09
N SER A 220 0.35 -26.10 6.24
CA SER A 220 -0.64 -27.20 6.40
C SER A 220 -1.93 -27.00 5.59
N ASP A 221 -2.30 -25.76 5.29
CA ASP A 221 -3.48 -25.42 4.48
C ASP A 221 -3.21 -25.46 2.96
N VAL A 222 -1.95 -25.65 2.54
CA VAL A 222 -1.52 -25.62 1.12
C VAL A 222 -0.79 -26.87 0.71
N GLY A 223 0.33 -27.20 1.37
CA GLY A 223 1.16 -28.33 1.01
C GLY A 223 2.21 -28.69 2.05
N PHE A 224 2.74 -29.91 1.95
CA PHE A 224 3.67 -30.47 2.94
C PHE A 224 5.14 -30.42 2.51
N THR A 225 5.42 -30.11 1.25
CA THR A 225 6.80 -30.01 0.76
C THR A 225 6.92 -28.87 -0.23
N PHE A 226 7.71 -27.88 0.14
CA PHE A 226 8.08 -26.75 -0.72
C PHE A 226 9.51 -26.98 -1.21
N GLY A 227 9.70 -27.18 -2.50
CA GLY A 227 11.01 -27.34 -3.13
C GLY A 227 11.50 -26.03 -3.76
N TYR A 228 12.78 -25.75 -3.58
CA TYR A 228 13.41 -24.50 -4.04
C TYR A 228 14.53 -24.76 -5.04
N GLY A 229 14.83 -23.80 -5.91
CA GLY A 229 15.77 -23.92 -7.03
C GLY A 229 17.23 -23.68 -6.63
N GLU A 230 17.74 -24.28 -5.56
CA GLU A 230 19.12 -24.16 -5.10
C GLU A 230 20.12 -24.53 -6.18
N GLU A 231 19.87 -25.66 -6.90
CA GLU A 231 20.73 -26.16 -7.98
C GLU A 231 20.85 -25.22 -9.19
N ASN A 232 19.88 -24.30 -9.35
CA ASN A 232 19.83 -23.35 -10.47
C ASN A 232 20.30 -21.94 -10.07
N GLY A 233 20.98 -21.78 -8.94
CA GLY A 233 21.43 -20.47 -8.45
C GLY A 233 20.29 -19.53 -8.03
N LYS A 234 19.11 -20.07 -7.72
CA LYS A 234 17.93 -19.35 -7.23
C LYS A 234 17.42 -19.97 -5.92
N PRO A 235 18.19 -19.97 -4.86
CA PRO A 235 17.96 -20.78 -3.65
C PRO A 235 16.63 -20.48 -2.93
N HIS A 236 16.01 -19.34 -3.17
CA HIS A 236 14.75 -18.94 -2.53
C HIS A 236 13.56 -18.93 -3.50
N ALA A 237 13.76 -19.27 -4.78
CA ALA A 237 12.67 -19.37 -5.75
C ALA A 237 11.96 -20.73 -5.61
N LEU A 238 10.65 -20.72 -5.34
CA LEU A 238 9.84 -21.92 -5.30
C LEU A 238 9.82 -22.59 -6.67
N THR A 239 10.14 -23.87 -6.74
CA THR A 239 10.19 -24.67 -7.99
C THR A 239 9.23 -25.82 -8.00
N SER A 240 8.83 -26.32 -6.83
CA SER A 240 7.88 -27.42 -6.72
C SER A 240 7.08 -27.34 -5.41
N LEU A 241 5.89 -27.91 -5.44
CA LEU A 241 5.01 -28.03 -4.29
C LEU A 241 4.30 -29.38 -4.33
N SER A 242 4.24 -30.09 -3.20
CA SER A 242 3.45 -31.30 -3.04
C SER A 242 2.60 -31.25 -1.79
N GLY A 243 1.52 -32.03 -1.70
CA GLY A 243 0.65 -32.13 -0.53
C GLY A 243 -0.84 -31.98 -0.84
N LYS A 244 -1.49 -30.86 -0.50
CA LYS A 244 -2.93 -30.65 -0.72
C LYS A 244 -3.16 -29.84 -2.02
N PRO A 245 -3.15 -30.47 -3.21
CA PRO A 245 -3.23 -29.78 -4.49
C PRO A 245 -4.62 -29.19 -4.80
N ASP A 246 -5.65 -29.60 -4.09
CA ASP A 246 -7.04 -29.14 -4.28
C ASP A 246 -7.23 -27.64 -4.00
N ARG A 247 -6.36 -26.99 -3.24
CA ARG A 247 -6.36 -25.54 -3.09
C ARG A 247 -5.61 -24.78 -4.18
N ILE A 248 -4.79 -25.49 -4.95
CA ILE A 248 -4.02 -24.94 -6.06
C ILE A 248 -4.73 -25.33 -7.35
N PRO A 249 -5.13 -24.37 -8.19
CA PRO A 249 -5.78 -24.67 -9.44
C PRO A 249 -4.94 -25.63 -10.28
N ASN A 250 -5.54 -26.71 -10.81
CA ASN A 250 -4.88 -27.64 -11.71
C ASN A 250 -4.80 -27.05 -13.15
N LEU A 251 -4.31 -25.81 -13.23
CA LEU A 251 -4.13 -25.05 -14.47
C LEU A 251 -2.74 -24.44 -14.46
N THR A 252 -2.07 -24.50 -15.60
CA THR A 252 -0.77 -23.83 -15.72
C THR A 252 -0.94 -22.32 -15.68
N GLN A 253 -0.34 -21.69 -14.67
CA GLN A 253 -0.20 -20.24 -14.60
C GLN A 253 1.15 -19.83 -15.19
N THR A 254 1.16 -18.90 -16.12
CA THR A 254 2.39 -18.34 -16.67
C THR A 254 2.50 -16.86 -16.33
N VAL A 255 3.70 -16.44 -15.97
CA VAL A 255 4.00 -15.05 -15.61
C VAL A 255 5.22 -14.58 -16.40
N THR A 256 5.11 -13.43 -17.03
CA THR A 256 6.24 -12.77 -17.70
C THR A 256 6.53 -11.43 -17.04
N TYR A 257 7.75 -10.94 -17.18
CA TYR A 257 8.23 -9.77 -16.47
C TYR A 257 8.75 -8.71 -17.45
N THR A 258 8.71 -7.47 -17.01
CA THR A 258 9.41 -6.34 -17.63
C THR A 258 10.92 -6.45 -17.39
N ASP A 259 11.71 -5.61 -18.05
CA ASP A 259 13.15 -5.52 -17.83
C ASP A 259 13.50 -5.02 -16.42
N PHE A 260 12.63 -4.22 -15.80
CA PHE A 260 12.74 -3.77 -14.41
C PHE A 260 12.06 -4.73 -13.41
N LYS A 261 11.79 -5.99 -13.83
CA LYS A 261 11.35 -7.11 -12.99
C LYS A 261 9.94 -7.03 -12.41
N LYS A 262 9.11 -6.09 -12.83
CA LYS A 262 7.67 -6.10 -12.52
C LYS A 262 6.92 -7.04 -13.45
N VAL A 263 5.79 -7.56 -13.00
CA VAL A 263 4.96 -8.49 -13.80
C VAL A 263 4.40 -7.76 -15.02
N LYS A 264 4.60 -8.35 -16.21
CA LYS A 264 4.09 -7.82 -17.48
C LYS A 264 2.81 -8.52 -17.91
N ASN A 265 2.79 -9.85 -17.87
CA ASN A 265 1.61 -10.65 -18.20
C ASN A 265 1.42 -11.76 -17.18
N ILE A 266 0.14 -12.09 -16.93
CA ILE A 266 -0.28 -13.30 -16.21
C ILE A 266 -1.29 -14.01 -17.11
N SER A 267 -1.19 -15.34 -17.25
CA SER A 267 -2.17 -16.17 -17.93
C SER A 267 -2.51 -17.39 -17.09
N LEU A 268 -3.80 -17.74 -17.02
CA LEU A 268 -4.33 -18.92 -16.31
C LEU A 268 -5.57 -19.44 -17.03
N GLY A 269 -5.44 -20.53 -17.76
CA GLY A 269 -6.53 -21.05 -18.59
C GLY A 269 -7.02 -20.01 -19.61
N SER A 270 -8.31 -19.67 -19.56
CA SER A 270 -8.91 -18.63 -20.43
C SER A 270 -8.68 -17.20 -19.96
N LYS A 271 -8.08 -17.02 -18.76
CA LYS A 271 -7.85 -15.71 -18.16
C LYS A 271 -6.48 -15.17 -18.51
N SER A 272 -6.40 -13.88 -18.75
CA SER A 272 -5.13 -13.18 -18.89
C SER A 272 -5.20 -11.75 -18.37
N LEU A 273 -4.04 -11.26 -17.91
CA LEU A 273 -3.81 -9.88 -17.50
C LEU A 273 -2.54 -9.39 -18.19
N VAL A 274 -2.62 -8.25 -18.87
CA VAL A 274 -1.46 -7.55 -19.45
C VAL A 274 -1.33 -6.20 -18.76
N LEU A 275 -0.15 -5.89 -18.22
CA LEU A 275 0.14 -4.64 -17.52
C LEU A 275 1.11 -3.78 -18.31
N ASP A 276 0.78 -2.49 -18.41
CA ASP A 276 1.65 -1.45 -18.94
C ASP A 276 2.03 -0.46 -17.83
N TYR A 277 3.25 0.05 -17.91
CA TYR A 277 3.88 0.87 -16.89
C TYR A 277 4.27 2.23 -17.45
N GLY A 278 4.23 3.24 -16.57
CA GLY A 278 4.64 4.61 -16.87
C GLY A 278 6.15 4.86 -16.68
N VAL A 279 6.52 6.12 -16.77
CA VAL A 279 7.90 6.62 -16.63
C VAL A 279 8.51 6.37 -15.24
N ASP A 280 7.68 6.21 -14.23
CA ASP A 280 8.01 5.94 -12.83
C ASP A 280 7.92 4.45 -12.49
N GLU A 281 7.81 3.59 -13.52
CA GLU A 281 7.63 2.14 -13.38
C GLU A 281 6.37 1.76 -12.58
N GLN A 282 5.40 2.70 -12.44
CA GLN A 282 4.08 2.39 -11.86
C GLN A 282 3.09 1.97 -12.94
N ARG A 283 2.13 1.13 -12.59
CA ARG A 283 1.08 0.69 -13.50
C ARG A 283 0.26 1.87 -14.00
N ARG A 284 0.01 1.90 -15.31
CA ARG A 284 -0.86 2.90 -15.94
C ARG A 284 -2.04 2.27 -16.65
N LYS A 285 -1.90 1.02 -17.09
CA LYS A 285 -2.94 0.29 -17.81
C LYS A 285 -2.87 -1.19 -17.49
N GLY A 286 -4.04 -1.81 -17.29
CA GLY A 286 -4.21 -3.26 -17.19
C GLY A 286 -5.31 -3.72 -18.15
N ILE A 287 -5.04 -4.72 -18.98
CA ILE A 287 -6.04 -5.37 -19.84
C ILE A 287 -6.37 -6.72 -19.23
N PHE A 288 -7.59 -6.85 -18.74
CA PHE A 288 -8.11 -8.07 -18.11
C PHE A 288 -9.00 -8.81 -19.08
N LYS A 289 -8.78 -10.12 -19.23
CA LYS A 289 -9.62 -11.02 -20.03
C LYS A 289 -10.04 -12.23 -19.20
N ASP A 290 -11.29 -12.65 -19.36
CA ASP A 290 -11.82 -13.91 -18.85
C ASP A 290 -12.77 -14.50 -19.91
N GLY A 291 -12.28 -15.47 -20.68
CA GLY A 291 -12.97 -15.94 -21.87
C GLY A 291 -13.19 -14.82 -22.89
N SER A 292 -14.45 -14.53 -23.21
CA SER A 292 -14.85 -13.44 -24.11
C SER A 292 -14.96 -12.08 -23.41
N ALA A 293 -15.08 -12.05 -22.09
CA ALA A 293 -15.17 -10.81 -21.34
C ALA A 293 -13.81 -10.12 -21.28
N THR A 294 -13.79 -8.83 -21.58
CA THR A 294 -12.58 -8.02 -21.53
C THR A 294 -12.92 -6.65 -20.95
N PHE A 295 -12.06 -6.15 -20.06
CA PHE A 295 -12.09 -4.74 -19.67
C PHE A 295 -10.66 -4.20 -19.56
N THR A 296 -10.54 -2.91 -19.75
CA THR A 296 -9.28 -2.19 -19.56
C THR A 296 -9.40 -1.30 -18.34
N ARG A 297 -8.44 -1.38 -17.42
CA ARG A 297 -8.31 -0.49 -16.28
C ARG A 297 -7.15 0.46 -16.48
N TYR A 298 -7.39 1.74 -16.26
CA TYR A 298 -6.39 2.79 -16.23
C TYR A 298 -6.17 3.24 -14.78
N TYR A 299 -4.94 3.59 -14.45
CA TYR A 299 -4.54 3.98 -13.09
C TYR A 299 -3.90 5.38 -13.12
N SER A 300 -4.42 6.30 -12.32
CA SER A 300 -3.85 7.64 -12.12
C SER A 300 -3.98 8.05 -10.64
N GLY A 301 -2.94 7.79 -9.86
CA GLY A 301 -2.94 8.06 -8.42
C GLY A 301 -4.04 7.32 -7.66
N ASN A 302 -4.91 8.09 -6.99
CA ASN A 302 -6.10 7.60 -6.26
C ASN A 302 -7.34 7.40 -7.13
N TYR A 303 -7.17 7.44 -8.43
CA TYR A 303 -8.23 7.32 -9.40
C TYR A 303 -7.98 6.11 -10.30
N GLU A 304 -9.02 5.33 -10.51
CA GLU A 304 -9.04 4.23 -11.46
C GLU A 304 -10.21 4.39 -12.42
N GLU A 305 -10.03 4.04 -13.67
CA GLU A 305 -11.08 4.03 -14.68
C GLU A 305 -11.12 2.68 -15.37
N GLU A 306 -12.24 1.98 -15.30
CA GLU A 306 -12.48 0.74 -16.01
C GLU A 306 -13.34 1.00 -17.24
N VAL A 307 -12.94 0.44 -18.37
CA VAL A 307 -13.68 0.51 -19.63
C VAL A 307 -13.91 -0.93 -20.10
N ASP A 308 -15.16 -1.36 -20.17
CA ASP A 308 -15.50 -2.69 -20.67
C ASP A 308 -15.53 -2.76 -22.21
N SER A 309 -15.76 -3.96 -22.75
CA SER A 309 -15.82 -4.20 -24.20
C SER A 309 -16.99 -3.49 -24.91
N SER A 310 -18.00 -3.03 -24.16
CA SER A 310 -19.11 -2.23 -24.70
C SER A 310 -18.85 -0.73 -24.69
N GLY A 311 -17.72 -0.31 -24.09
CA GLY A 311 -17.38 1.09 -23.89
C GLY A 311 -17.98 1.72 -22.62
N LYS A 312 -18.64 0.93 -21.78
CA LYS A 312 -19.14 1.38 -20.48
C LYS A 312 -17.97 1.73 -19.57
N VAL A 313 -18.06 2.88 -18.87
CA VAL A 313 -17.01 3.42 -18.03
C VAL A 313 -17.40 3.40 -16.56
N LYS A 314 -16.57 2.79 -15.72
CA LYS A 314 -16.65 2.84 -14.26
C LYS A 314 -15.45 3.60 -13.73
N LYS A 315 -15.67 4.67 -12.97
CA LYS A 315 -14.65 5.50 -12.33
C LYS A 315 -14.64 5.26 -10.83
N ILE A 316 -13.48 5.07 -10.25
CA ILE A 316 -13.31 4.73 -8.85
C ILE A 316 -12.33 5.73 -8.21
N HIS A 317 -12.76 6.36 -7.12
CA HIS A 317 -11.99 7.35 -6.37
C HIS A 317 -11.75 6.82 -4.96
N TYR A 318 -10.49 6.73 -4.57
CA TYR A 318 -10.09 6.33 -3.22
C TYR A 318 -9.80 7.58 -2.39
N ILE A 319 -10.54 7.77 -1.29
CA ILE A 319 -10.51 8.98 -0.48
C ILE A 319 -9.94 8.66 0.89
N SER A 320 -8.86 9.33 1.25
CA SER A 320 -8.19 9.14 2.54
C SER A 320 -8.75 10.06 3.61
N GLY A 321 -8.78 9.56 4.86
CA GLY A 321 -8.96 10.36 6.07
C GLY A 321 -7.68 10.38 6.89
N GLY A 322 -7.76 10.84 8.13
CA GLY A 322 -6.61 10.90 9.04
C GLY A 322 -6.18 9.55 9.61
N ASP A 323 -6.98 8.50 9.44
CA ASP A 323 -6.73 7.15 9.93
C ASP A 323 -6.85 6.08 8.84
N GLY A 324 -6.61 6.45 7.60
CA GLY A 324 -6.54 5.55 6.44
C GLY A 324 -7.57 5.83 5.38
N LEU A 325 -7.93 4.80 4.60
CA LEU A 325 -8.98 4.89 3.60
C LEU A 325 -10.32 5.16 4.29
N ALA A 326 -10.93 6.28 3.98
CA ALA A 326 -12.18 6.74 4.60
C ALA A 326 -13.40 6.47 3.73
N GLY A 327 -13.22 6.53 2.42
CA GLY A 327 -14.32 6.33 1.49
C GLY A 327 -13.89 5.99 0.08
N ILE A 328 -14.83 5.44 -0.66
CA ILE A 328 -14.70 5.14 -2.08
C ILE A 328 -15.91 5.72 -2.79
N TYR A 329 -15.66 6.61 -3.75
CA TYR A 329 -16.72 7.12 -4.62
C TYR A 329 -16.60 6.43 -5.98
N ILE A 330 -17.72 5.88 -6.44
CA ILE A 330 -17.82 5.16 -7.71
C ILE A 330 -18.87 5.85 -8.58
N ASN A 331 -18.45 6.24 -9.78
CA ASN A 331 -19.34 6.60 -10.87
C ASN A 331 -19.34 5.44 -11.89
N ASP A 332 -20.43 4.69 -11.93
CA ASP A 332 -20.62 3.56 -12.84
C ASP A 332 -21.60 3.98 -13.94
N ASP A 333 -21.05 4.53 -15.03
CA ASP A 333 -21.81 5.02 -16.18
C ASP A 333 -22.94 6.01 -15.78
N GLY A 334 -22.57 6.99 -14.94
CA GLY A 334 -23.49 8.01 -14.43
C GLY A 334 -24.21 7.63 -13.13
N ASN A 335 -24.16 6.37 -12.70
CA ASN A 335 -24.69 5.95 -11.40
C ASN A 335 -23.65 6.20 -10.30
N ASN A 336 -23.88 7.23 -9.50
CA ASN A 336 -22.99 7.63 -8.43
C ASN A 336 -23.30 6.84 -7.15
N ARG A 337 -22.24 6.27 -6.54
CA ARG A 337 -22.34 5.56 -5.26
C ARG A 337 -21.16 5.96 -4.39
N PHE A 338 -21.44 6.21 -3.13
CA PHE A 338 -20.40 6.43 -2.13
C PHE A 338 -20.42 5.28 -1.13
N TYR A 339 -19.22 4.80 -0.79
CA TYR A 339 -19.03 3.77 0.22
C TYR A 339 -18.07 4.26 1.30
N SER A 340 -18.48 4.21 2.56
CA SER A 340 -17.59 4.34 3.70
C SER A 340 -16.84 3.04 3.92
N THR A 341 -15.56 3.13 4.28
CA THR A 341 -14.67 1.96 4.39
C THR A 341 -14.31 1.69 5.85
N TYR A 342 -14.21 0.43 6.21
CA TYR A 342 -13.81 -0.01 7.54
C TYR A 342 -12.69 -1.02 7.42
N CYS A 343 -11.52 -0.64 7.96
CA CYS A 343 -10.30 -1.42 7.86
C CYS A 343 -9.84 -1.91 9.23
N ASP A 344 -9.09 -3.03 9.24
CA ASP A 344 -8.40 -3.51 10.43
C ASP A 344 -7.15 -2.65 10.74
N TYR A 345 -6.41 -3.05 11.78
CA TYR A 345 -5.19 -2.33 12.19
C TYR A 345 -4.05 -2.38 11.17
N GLN A 346 -4.09 -3.31 10.21
CA GLN A 346 -3.14 -3.40 9.09
C GLN A 346 -3.56 -2.57 7.88
N GLY A 347 -4.76 -1.99 7.91
CA GLY A 347 -5.37 -1.32 6.78
C GLY A 347 -6.12 -2.25 5.83
N SER A 348 -6.29 -3.54 6.15
CA SER A 348 -7.07 -4.45 5.30
C SER A 348 -8.56 -4.11 5.36
N LEU A 349 -9.21 -4.03 4.20
CA LEU A 349 -10.62 -3.68 4.09
C LEU A 349 -11.50 -4.80 4.63
N LEU A 350 -12.30 -4.54 5.66
CA LEU A 350 -13.21 -5.51 6.28
C LEU A 350 -14.68 -5.30 5.91
N ALA A 351 -15.10 -4.04 5.67
CA ALA A 351 -16.48 -3.76 5.28
C ALA A 351 -16.58 -2.48 4.44
N LEU A 352 -17.58 -2.46 3.58
CA LEU A 352 -18.10 -1.28 2.88
C LEU A 352 -19.55 -1.03 3.32
N THR A 353 -19.89 0.24 3.59
CA THR A 353 -21.27 0.66 3.87
C THR A 353 -21.66 1.81 2.97
N ASP A 354 -22.96 2.08 2.86
CA ASP A 354 -23.39 3.39 2.38
C ASP A 354 -23.17 4.47 3.45
N MET A 355 -23.46 5.72 3.14
CA MET A 355 -23.30 6.87 4.05
C MET A 355 -24.11 6.75 5.35
N ASN A 356 -25.15 5.92 5.37
CA ASN A 356 -26.00 5.69 6.55
C ASN A 356 -25.53 4.51 7.40
N GLY A 357 -24.44 3.84 7.01
CA GLY A 357 -23.90 2.69 7.74
C GLY A 357 -24.54 1.35 7.38
N VAL A 358 -25.35 1.28 6.33
CA VAL A 358 -25.90 0.00 5.84
C VAL A 358 -24.78 -0.77 5.13
N VAL A 359 -24.43 -1.93 5.66
CA VAL A 359 -23.36 -2.77 5.10
C VAL A 359 -23.74 -3.25 3.70
N LYS A 360 -22.86 -3.00 2.74
CA LYS A 360 -23.00 -3.42 1.34
C LYS A 360 -22.14 -4.64 1.03
N GLU A 361 -20.95 -4.72 1.64
CA GLU A 361 -20.03 -5.83 1.45
C GLU A 361 -19.16 -6.05 2.68
N ARG A 362 -18.79 -7.32 2.94
CA ARG A 362 -17.86 -7.74 3.99
C ARG A 362 -16.74 -8.55 3.40
N TYR A 363 -15.55 -8.43 4.01
CA TYR A 363 -14.33 -9.10 3.62
C TYR A 363 -13.68 -9.74 4.85
N ALA A 364 -12.92 -10.81 4.63
CA ALA A 364 -12.05 -11.40 5.64
C ALA A 364 -10.81 -12.01 4.98
N TYR A 365 -9.72 -12.02 5.71
CA TYR A 365 -8.43 -12.52 5.22
C TYR A 365 -7.79 -13.43 6.26
N ASP A 366 -7.10 -14.48 5.78
CA ASP A 366 -6.19 -15.23 6.62
C ASP A 366 -4.95 -14.37 6.97
N PRO A 367 -4.02 -14.84 7.81
CA PRO A 367 -2.83 -14.06 8.18
C PRO A 367 -1.94 -13.64 7.00
N TRP A 368 -2.01 -14.37 5.89
CA TRP A 368 -1.20 -14.14 4.69
C TRP A 368 -1.92 -13.33 3.62
N GLY A 369 -3.16 -12.92 3.86
CA GLY A 369 -3.94 -12.08 2.95
C GLY A 369 -4.82 -12.85 1.96
N ASN A 370 -4.87 -14.19 2.05
CA ASN A 370 -5.80 -14.94 1.22
C ASN A 370 -7.25 -14.64 1.64
N ARG A 371 -8.13 -14.34 0.68
CA ARG A 371 -9.55 -14.09 0.96
C ARG A 371 -10.21 -15.33 1.52
N ARG A 372 -11.00 -15.16 2.57
CA ARG A 372 -11.82 -16.21 3.18
C ARG A 372 -13.25 -15.75 3.39
N ASN A 373 -14.15 -16.68 3.60
CA ASN A 373 -15.56 -16.39 3.86
C ASN A 373 -15.70 -15.60 5.18
N PRO A 374 -16.25 -14.37 5.16
CA PRO A 374 -16.42 -13.55 6.36
C PRO A 374 -17.31 -14.19 7.43
N ALA A 375 -18.21 -15.11 7.04
CA ALA A 375 -19.16 -15.75 7.96
C ALA A 375 -18.59 -16.96 8.68
N SER A 376 -17.46 -17.53 8.22
CA SER A 376 -16.90 -18.75 8.81
C SER A 376 -15.42 -18.67 9.15
N TRP A 377 -14.65 -17.78 8.55
CA TRP A 377 -13.20 -17.61 8.63
C TRP A 377 -12.36 -18.83 8.23
N LYS A 378 -12.89 -20.04 8.36
CA LYS A 378 -12.21 -21.30 7.98
C LYS A 378 -12.35 -21.64 6.49
N ASP A 379 -13.46 -21.22 5.86
CA ASP A 379 -13.77 -21.56 4.48
C ASP A 379 -13.20 -20.52 3.50
N THR A 380 -12.79 -20.99 2.34
CA THR A 380 -12.32 -20.13 1.25
C THR A 380 -13.46 -19.22 0.75
N GLU A 381 -13.14 -18.02 0.34
CA GLU A 381 -14.07 -17.12 -0.35
C GLU A 381 -14.45 -17.72 -1.71
N THR A 382 -15.76 -17.77 -1.97
CA THR A 382 -16.29 -18.31 -3.23
C THR A 382 -16.80 -17.24 -4.18
N ARG A 383 -16.96 -16.00 -3.70
CA ARG A 383 -17.34 -14.88 -4.56
C ARG A 383 -16.20 -14.54 -5.52
N THR A 384 -16.55 -14.24 -6.75
CA THR A 384 -15.62 -13.85 -7.80
C THR A 384 -15.73 -12.39 -8.23
N LYS A 385 -16.73 -11.67 -7.67
CA LYS A 385 -16.98 -10.27 -7.95
C LYS A 385 -17.16 -9.51 -6.64
N PHE A 386 -16.51 -8.38 -6.55
CA PHE A 386 -16.52 -7.47 -5.41
C PHE A 386 -16.84 -6.06 -5.88
N ILE A 387 -17.31 -5.21 -4.96
CA ILE A 387 -17.54 -3.78 -5.25
C ILE A 387 -16.24 -3.12 -5.68
N VAL A 388 -15.14 -3.46 -4.99
CA VAL A 388 -13.77 -3.05 -5.31
C VAL A 388 -12.81 -4.21 -5.13
N ASP A 389 -11.70 -4.19 -5.87
CA ASP A 389 -10.67 -5.22 -5.79
C ASP A 389 -9.67 -4.96 -4.65
N ARG A 390 -9.69 -3.78 -4.02
CA ARG A 390 -8.84 -3.47 -2.87
C ARG A 390 -9.24 -4.33 -1.68
N GLY A 391 -8.22 -4.90 -1.00
CA GLY A 391 -8.48 -5.85 0.07
C GLY A 391 -7.42 -5.88 1.15
N TYR A 392 -6.64 -6.96 1.22
CA TYR A 392 -5.58 -7.14 2.20
C TYR A 392 -4.56 -6.01 2.12
N THR A 393 -4.34 -5.32 3.25
CA THR A 393 -3.48 -4.13 3.35
C THR A 393 -3.74 -3.09 2.24
N LEU A 394 -4.99 -3.00 1.76
CA LEU A 394 -5.49 -2.16 0.66
C LEU A 394 -4.85 -2.40 -0.72
N HIS A 395 -4.14 -3.50 -0.90
CA HIS A 395 -3.64 -3.89 -2.20
C HIS A 395 -4.75 -4.42 -3.11
N GLU A 396 -4.51 -4.33 -4.42
CA GLU A 396 -5.41 -4.82 -5.44
C GLU A 396 -5.33 -6.36 -5.52
N HIS A 397 -6.46 -7.02 -5.23
CA HIS A 397 -6.60 -8.45 -5.44
C HIS A 397 -6.87 -8.72 -6.92
N LEU A 398 -6.08 -9.60 -7.48
CA LEU A 398 -6.26 -10.20 -8.81
C LEU A 398 -7.03 -11.51 -8.63
N ASP A 399 -8.29 -11.42 -8.18
CA ASP A 399 -9.08 -12.56 -7.71
C ASP A 399 -9.22 -13.65 -8.80
N GLY A 400 -9.24 -13.28 -10.08
CA GLY A 400 -9.24 -14.23 -11.20
C GLY A 400 -8.00 -15.13 -11.27
N PHE A 401 -6.92 -14.75 -10.59
CA PHE A 401 -5.62 -15.45 -10.58
C PHE A 401 -5.22 -15.95 -9.18
N GLY A 402 -5.98 -15.61 -8.13
CA GLY A 402 -5.63 -15.92 -6.75
C GLY A 402 -4.41 -15.15 -6.22
N LEU A 403 -4.12 -13.98 -6.78
CA LEU A 403 -2.92 -13.18 -6.51
C LEU A 403 -3.29 -11.79 -5.96
N ILE A 404 -2.30 -11.11 -5.40
CA ILE A 404 -2.41 -9.72 -4.94
C ILE A 404 -1.32 -8.90 -5.63
N ASN A 405 -1.69 -7.81 -6.29
CA ASN A 405 -0.73 -6.86 -6.82
C ASN A 405 -0.37 -5.84 -5.75
N MET A 406 0.86 -5.90 -5.25
CA MET A 406 1.40 -4.99 -4.25
C MET A 406 2.26 -3.87 -4.89
N ASN A 407 1.95 -3.46 -6.13
CA ASN A 407 2.63 -2.44 -6.94
C ASN A 407 4.03 -2.84 -7.43
N GLY A 408 5.02 -2.93 -6.55
CA GLY A 408 6.38 -3.33 -6.90
C GLY A 408 6.47 -4.78 -7.36
N ARG A 409 5.74 -5.65 -6.69
CA ARG A 409 5.71 -7.09 -6.98
C ARG A 409 4.28 -7.64 -6.90
N VAL A 410 4.05 -8.79 -7.54
CA VAL A 410 2.83 -9.57 -7.36
C VAL A 410 3.09 -10.65 -6.31
N TYR A 411 2.17 -10.79 -5.39
CA TYR A 411 2.21 -11.66 -4.22
C TYR A 411 1.20 -12.79 -4.36
N ASP A 412 1.61 -13.99 -4.01
CA ASP A 412 0.73 -15.15 -3.86
C ASP A 412 0.38 -15.34 -2.37
N PRO A 413 -0.83 -14.98 -1.93
CA PRO A 413 -1.21 -15.07 -0.53
C PRO A 413 -1.40 -16.52 -0.06
N LEU A 414 -1.68 -17.45 -0.98
CA LEU A 414 -1.80 -18.86 -0.65
C LEU A 414 -0.42 -19.46 -0.29
N LEU A 415 0.61 -19.08 -1.04
CA LEU A 415 1.99 -19.53 -0.81
C LEU A 415 2.72 -18.65 0.24
N GLY A 416 2.25 -17.44 0.51
CA GLY A 416 2.92 -16.50 1.40
C GLY A 416 4.20 -15.90 0.81
N MET A 417 4.29 -15.81 -0.52
CA MET A 417 5.51 -15.44 -1.26
C MET A 417 5.23 -14.52 -2.44
N PHE A 418 6.24 -13.70 -2.77
CA PHE A 418 6.23 -12.93 -4.02
C PHE A 418 6.62 -13.79 -5.23
N LEU A 419 6.07 -13.45 -6.41
CA LEU A 419 6.40 -14.12 -7.67
C LEU A 419 7.76 -13.71 -8.26
N SER A 420 8.34 -12.60 -7.78
CA SER A 420 9.65 -12.11 -8.21
C SER A 420 10.50 -11.73 -6.99
N PRO A 421 11.85 -11.82 -7.12
CA PRO A 421 12.73 -11.44 -6.01
C PRO A 421 12.71 -9.93 -5.80
N ASP A 422 12.81 -9.50 -4.55
CA ASP A 422 13.04 -8.10 -4.18
C ASP A 422 14.29 -7.58 -4.92
N PRO A 423 14.23 -6.42 -5.58
CA PRO A 423 15.44 -5.84 -6.20
C PRO A 423 16.50 -5.46 -5.16
N TYR A 424 16.12 -5.24 -3.90
CA TYR A 424 17.00 -4.74 -2.84
C TYR A 424 17.09 -5.71 -1.66
N VAL A 425 18.25 -5.72 -0.99
CA VAL A 425 18.42 -6.29 0.36
C VAL A 425 18.39 -5.11 1.33
N GLN A 426 17.22 -4.87 1.95
CA GLN A 426 16.94 -3.68 2.75
C GLN A 426 17.68 -3.67 4.10
N ALA A 427 17.88 -4.84 4.69
CA ALA A 427 18.52 -5.04 5.98
C ALA A 427 19.62 -6.10 5.88
N PRO A 428 20.84 -5.75 5.38
CA PRO A 428 21.93 -6.72 5.19
C PRO A 428 22.38 -7.42 6.47
N GLY A 429 22.16 -6.81 7.65
CA GLY A 429 22.42 -7.42 8.96
C GLY A 429 21.37 -8.44 9.41
N ASN A 430 20.22 -8.52 8.72
CA ASN A 430 19.18 -9.50 8.99
C ASN A 430 19.20 -10.59 7.92
N TRP A 431 19.63 -11.80 8.28
CA TRP A 431 19.77 -12.89 7.33
C TRP A 431 18.44 -13.30 6.67
N LEU A 432 17.29 -13.12 7.31
CA LEU A 432 15.96 -13.34 6.72
C LEU A 432 15.70 -12.46 5.49
N ASN A 433 16.36 -11.31 5.38
CA ASN A 433 16.23 -10.40 4.23
C ASN A 433 16.88 -10.95 2.94
N TYR A 434 17.72 -11.99 3.06
CA TYR A 434 18.27 -12.68 1.88
C TYR A 434 17.26 -13.60 1.19
N ASN A 435 16.16 -13.99 1.89
CA ASN A 435 14.99 -14.58 1.23
C ASN A 435 14.16 -13.47 0.54
N ARG A 436 14.61 -13.08 -0.66
CA ARG A 436 14.05 -11.98 -1.45
C ARG A 436 12.64 -12.24 -2.00
N TYR A 437 12.11 -13.46 -1.84
CA TYR A 437 10.73 -13.83 -2.21
C TYR A 437 9.80 -13.82 -1.00
N GLY A 438 10.32 -13.83 0.21
CA GLY A 438 9.54 -13.88 1.45
C GLY A 438 8.74 -12.61 1.68
N TYR A 439 7.51 -12.75 2.16
CA TYR A 439 6.67 -11.63 2.58
C TYR A 439 6.95 -11.31 4.05
N CYS A 440 7.26 -10.03 4.33
CA CYS A 440 7.36 -9.48 5.68
C CYS A 440 8.21 -10.33 6.65
N TYR A 441 9.30 -10.93 6.17
CA TYR A 441 10.20 -11.81 6.97
C TYR A 441 9.50 -12.99 7.66
N GLY A 442 8.33 -13.44 7.16
CA GLY A 442 7.52 -14.48 7.81
C GLY A 442 6.65 -13.97 8.97
N THR A 443 6.54 -12.67 9.16
CA THR A 443 5.74 -12.01 10.21
C THR A 443 4.65 -11.10 9.61
N PRO A 444 3.67 -11.65 8.87
CA PRO A 444 2.70 -10.87 8.12
C PRO A 444 1.72 -10.06 8.99
N LEU A 445 1.68 -10.31 10.30
CA LEU A 445 0.83 -9.62 11.27
C LEU A 445 1.57 -8.53 12.06
N LEU A 446 2.90 -8.39 11.89
CA LEU A 446 3.73 -7.34 12.49
C LEU A 446 4.19 -6.32 11.46
N TYR A 447 4.41 -6.77 10.23
CA TYR A 447 4.86 -5.95 9.10
C TYR A 447 3.82 -5.95 7.98
N THR A 448 3.80 -4.88 7.20
CA THR A 448 3.15 -4.80 5.89
C THR A 448 4.18 -4.42 4.84
N ASP A 449 3.90 -4.65 3.58
CA ASP A 449 4.70 -4.17 2.46
C ASP A 449 3.86 -3.25 1.57
N PRO A 450 3.77 -1.95 1.86
CA PRO A 450 2.89 -1.02 1.14
C PRO A 450 3.30 -0.79 -0.31
N SER A 451 4.57 -0.97 -0.62
CA SER A 451 5.13 -0.74 -1.97
C SER A 451 5.29 -2.01 -2.80
N GLY A 452 5.23 -3.18 -2.15
CA GLY A 452 5.63 -4.45 -2.76
C GLY A 452 7.15 -4.60 -2.93
N GLU A 453 7.94 -3.72 -2.30
CA GLU A 453 9.41 -3.73 -2.35
C GLU A 453 10.03 -3.57 -0.96
N THR A 454 9.25 -3.17 0.06
CA THR A 454 9.81 -2.81 1.37
C THR A 454 8.89 -3.21 2.50
N ALA A 455 9.32 -4.16 3.33
CA ALA A 455 8.60 -4.54 4.55
C ALA A 455 8.77 -3.48 5.65
N TRP A 456 7.65 -3.03 6.21
CA TRP A 456 7.62 -1.99 7.22
C TRP A 456 6.85 -2.44 8.48
N LEU A 457 7.33 -2.05 9.66
CA LEU A 457 6.59 -2.22 10.92
C LEU A 457 5.26 -1.44 10.87
N ILE A 458 4.15 -2.14 11.08
CA ILE A 458 2.80 -1.59 10.98
C ILE A 458 2.58 -0.31 11.82
N PRO A 459 3.10 -0.15 13.05
CA PRO A 459 2.81 1.02 13.87
C PRO A 459 3.68 2.25 13.63
N VAL A 460 4.82 2.14 12.90
CA VAL A 460 5.92 3.11 13.03
C VAL A 460 5.94 4.22 11.98
N ILE A 461 5.32 4.02 10.80
CA ILE A 461 5.81 4.73 9.63
C ILE A 461 5.09 6.01 9.29
N ILE A 462 3.80 6.07 9.45
CA ILE A 462 3.06 7.22 8.92
C ILE A 462 3.16 8.41 9.84
N GLY A 463 3.01 8.16 11.11
CA GLY A 463 3.21 9.18 12.10
C GLY A 463 4.66 9.64 12.17
N ALA A 464 5.65 8.75 11.91
CA ALA A 464 7.05 9.12 11.96
C ALA A 464 7.42 10.19 10.92
N VAL A 465 6.95 10.09 9.69
CA VAL A 465 7.25 11.07 8.64
C VAL A 465 6.53 12.38 8.87
N ILE A 466 5.22 12.34 9.17
CA ILE A 466 4.43 13.52 9.48
C ILE A 466 4.94 14.18 10.76
N GLY A 467 5.20 13.39 11.79
CA GLY A 467 5.70 13.88 13.06
C GLY A 467 7.13 14.44 12.97
N ALA A 468 8.03 13.81 12.22
CA ALA A 468 9.36 14.35 11.97
C ALA A 468 9.31 15.68 11.22
N TYR A 469 8.47 15.77 10.18
CA TYR A 469 8.26 17.01 9.44
C TYR A 469 7.66 18.11 10.33
N THR A 470 6.62 17.78 11.09
CA THR A 470 6.00 18.74 12.04
C THR A 470 7.00 19.18 13.12
N GLY A 471 7.75 18.22 13.70
CA GLY A 471 8.78 18.50 14.68
C GLY A 471 9.89 19.38 14.12
N GLY A 472 10.39 19.09 12.92
CA GLY A 472 11.38 19.91 12.22
C GLY A 472 10.89 21.32 11.93
N THR A 473 9.65 21.46 11.48
CA THR A 473 9.00 22.77 11.25
C THR A 473 8.90 23.58 12.56
N ILE A 474 8.46 22.97 13.64
CA ILE A 474 8.38 23.61 14.97
C ILE A 474 9.77 24.03 15.46
N ALA A 475 10.78 23.18 15.32
CA ALA A 475 12.15 23.48 15.76
C ALA A 475 12.78 24.63 14.98
N ASN A 476 12.33 24.89 13.76
CA ASN A 476 12.82 25.94 12.86
C ASN A 476 11.79 27.08 12.71
N ASP A 477 11.08 27.40 13.79
CA ASP A 477 10.18 28.54 13.93
C ASP A 477 9.12 28.67 12.80
N GLY A 478 8.57 27.51 12.40
CA GLY A 478 7.57 27.43 11.34
C GLY A 478 8.11 27.39 9.91
N GLN A 479 9.43 27.22 9.73
CA GLN A 479 10.02 27.05 8.40
C GLN A 479 9.61 25.70 7.78
N TYR A 480 8.77 25.75 6.73
CA TYR A 480 8.20 24.54 6.09
C TYR A 480 9.14 23.85 5.10
N ASN A 481 10.14 24.58 4.58
CA ASN A 481 11.08 23.99 3.64
C ASN A 481 12.22 23.30 4.39
N PRO A 482 12.28 21.94 4.39
CA PRO A 482 13.33 21.21 5.08
C PRO A 482 14.75 21.61 4.64
N ALA A 483 14.94 22.03 3.39
CA ALA A 483 16.24 22.48 2.90
C ALA A 483 16.75 23.76 3.57
N LYS A 484 15.88 24.48 4.30
CA LYS A 484 16.20 25.68 5.07
C LYS A 484 16.26 25.47 6.58
N TRP A 485 16.12 24.24 7.06
CA TRP A 485 16.23 23.92 8.47
C TRP A 485 17.66 23.95 8.95
N ASP A 486 17.87 24.39 10.18
CA ASP A 486 19.17 24.33 10.84
C ASP A 486 19.45 22.91 11.35
N TYR A 487 20.06 22.10 10.54
CA TYR A 487 20.48 20.73 10.88
C TYR A 487 21.72 20.68 11.79
N SER A 488 22.38 21.81 12.04
CA SER A 488 23.49 21.88 13.02
C SER A 488 22.95 21.94 14.45
N SER A 489 21.68 22.29 14.61
CA SER A 489 21.01 22.42 15.91
C SER A 489 20.50 21.08 16.43
N GLY A 490 20.94 20.72 17.64
CA GLY A 490 20.39 19.58 18.39
C GLY A 490 18.86 19.71 18.65
N LYS A 491 18.34 20.95 18.65
CA LYS A 491 16.90 21.23 18.75
C LYS A 491 16.16 20.66 17.53
N THR A 492 16.63 20.90 16.30
CA THR A 492 16.03 20.39 15.07
C THR A 492 15.97 18.86 15.09
N TRP A 493 17.06 18.20 15.40
CA TRP A 493 17.12 16.73 15.47
C TRP A 493 16.26 16.18 16.62
N GLY A 494 16.29 16.82 17.78
CA GLY A 494 15.46 16.41 18.94
C GLY A 494 13.96 16.48 18.66
N TYR A 495 13.50 17.55 18.02
CA TYR A 495 12.09 17.70 17.64
C TYR A 495 11.68 16.81 16.46
N MET A 496 12.56 16.60 15.48
CA MET A 496 12.32 15.66 14.39
C MET A 496 12.20 14.23 14.92
N TYR A 497 13.13 13.82 15.78
CA TYR A 497 13.11 12.49 16.40
C TYR A 497 11.90 12.29 17.31
N GLY A 498 11.62 13.28 18.18
CA GLY A 498 10.44 13.27 19.05
C GLY A 498 9.14 13.27 18.26
N GLY A 499 9.04 14.07 17.21
CA GLY A 499 7.93 14.11 16.29
C GLY A 499 7.78 12.80 15.51
N ALA A 500 8.87 12.22 15.02
CA ALA A 500 8.87 10.93 14.33
C ALA A 500 8.36 9.81 15.26
N VAL A 501 8.79 9.79 16.51
CA VAL A 501 8.32 8.82 17.52
C VAL A 501 6.84 9.03 17.83
N ALA A 502 6.42 10.27 18.08
CA ALA A 502 5.03 10.61 18.36
C ALA A 502 4.12 10.35 17.16
N GLY A 503 4.57 10.71 15.97
CA GLY A 503 3.85 10.54 14.73
C GLY A 503 3.82 9.08 14.25
N GLY A 504 4.91 8.29 14.40
CA GLY A 504 4.99 6.87 14.05
C GLY A 504 3.93 6.02 14.74
N ILE A 505 3.46 6.48 15.89
CA ILE A 505 2.43 5.80 16.67
C ILE A 505 1.01 6.13 16.16
N SER A 506 0.81 7.30 15.52
CA SER A 506 -0.52 7.75 15.07
C SER A 506 -0.87 7.38 13.62
N GLY A 507 0.09 6.96 12.83
CA GLY A 507 0.00 6.93 11.37
C GLY A 507 -0.22 5.59 10.69
N ALA A 508 -0.47 4.48 11.43
CA ALA A 508 -0.47 3.12 10.89
C ALA A 508 -1.49 2.85 9.75
N THR A 509 -2.52 3.67 9.61
CA THR A 509 -3.65 3.38 8.70
C THR A 509 -3.70 4.21 7.42
N GLY A 510 -3.05 5.37 7.35
CA GLY A 510 -3.09 6.24 6.16
C GLY A 510 -2.22 5.78 4.98
N TRP A 511 -1.19 5.01 5.24
CA TRP A 511 -0.13 4.70 4.25
C TRP A 511 -0.43 3.55 3.28
N ALA A 512 -1.29 2.63 3.67
CA ALA A 512 -1.69 1.54 2.78
C ALA A 512 -2.27 2.05 1.45
N ILE A 513 -2.79 3.30 1.42
CA ILE A 513 -3.32 3.93 0.22
C ILE A 513 -2.22 4.62 -0.60
N THR A 514 -1.21 5.17 0.06
CA THR A 514 -0.12 5.89 -0.61
C THR A 514 0.85 4.96 -1.33
N GLY A 515 0.97 3.70 -0.91
CA GLY A 515 1.70 2.64 -1.63
C GLY A 515 1.07 2.25 -2.98
N SER A 516 -0.09 2.77 -3.32
CA SER A 516 -0.80 2.46 -4.56
C SER A 516 -0.39 3.32 -5.77
N GLY A 517 0.77 4.00 -5.73
CA GLY A 517 1.30 4.73 -6.89
C GLY A 517 0.86 6.19 -6.99
N MET A 518 0.55 6.82 -5.87
CA MET A 518 0.22 8.25 -5.86
C MET A 518 1.44 9.15 -6.08
N PRO A 519 1.31 10.24 -6.86
CA PRO A 519 2.36 11.26 -6.99
C PRO A 519 2.77 11.89 -5.65
N MET A 520 1.86 11.95 -4.67
CA MET A 520 2.10 12.54 -3.35
C MET A 520 2.82 11.62 -2.38
N ALA A 521 2.65 10.30 -2.50
CA ALA A 521 3.45 9.32 -1.75
C ALA A 521 4.92 9.38 -2.14
N ASN A 522 5.20 9.58 -3.44
CA ASN A 522 6.57 9.75 -3.91
C ASN A 522 7.23 11.00 -3.33
N THR A 523 6.50 12.09 -3.12
CA THR A 523 7.07 13.30 -2.50
C THR A 523 7.38 13.09 -1.02
N ALA A 524 6.52 12.39 -0.29
CA ALA A 524 6.78 12.03 1.11
C ALA A 524 7.84 10.91 1.24
N ALA A 525 7.85 9.93 0.33
CA ALA A 525 8.85 8.86 0.28
C ALA A 525 10.21 9.37 -0.19
N ILE A 526 10.28 10.32 -1.12
CA ILE A 526 11.52 10.98 -1.56
C ILE A 526 12.04 11.88 -0.43
N ALA A 527 11.20 12.60 0.29
CA ALA A 527 11.62 13.34 1.48
C ALA A 527 12.12 12.38 2.59
N GLY A 528 11.43 11.26 2.81
CA GLY A 528 11.85 10.22 3.77
C GLY A 528 13.14 9.52 3.36
N SER A 529 13.32 9.15 2.09
CA SER A 529 14.54 8.50 1.59
C SER A 529 15.73 9.45 1.51
N SER A 530 15.52 10.73 1.21
CA SER A 530 16.58 11.74 1.24
C SER A 530 17.02 12.06 2.68
N LEU A 531 16.11 12.02 3.65
CA LEU A 531 16.45 12.20 5.07
C LEU A 531 17.19 10.98 5.65
N THR A 532 16.85 9.76 5.25
CA THR A 532 17.57 8.56 5.68
C THR A 532 18.94 8.44 5.00
N ASN A 533 19.10 8.83 3.75
CA ASN A 533 20.41 8.85 3.07
C ASN A 533 21.33 9.95 3.63
N SER A 534 20.82 11.14 3.98
CA SER A 534 21.67 12.18 4.58
C SER A 534 22.10 11.84 6.03
N ALA A 535 21.27 11.11 6.78
CA ALA A 535 21.68 10.60 8.09
C ALA A 535 22.75 9.49 8.00
N TYR A 536 22.77 8.70 6.90
CA TYR A 536 23.75 7.62 6.69
C TYR A 536 25.08 8.12 6.12
N THR A 537 25.11 9.26 5.43
CA THR A 537 26.33 9.83 4.83
C THR A 537 27.04 10.85 5.72
N GLY A 538 26.42 11.30 6.82
CA GLY A 538 26.99 12.27 7.76
C GLY A 538 27.95 11.70 8.81
N GLY A 539 28.25 10.41 8.80
CA GLY A 539 29.00 9.69 9.84
C GLY A 539 30.41 9.19 9.46
N GLN A 540 31.05 9.73 8.42
CA GLN A 540 32.48 9.43 8.16
C GLN A 540 33.29 10.72 8.11
N THR A 541 33.85 11.11 9.25
CA THR A 541 35.06 11.94 9.29
C THR A 541 36.29 11.02 9.19
N PRO A 542 37.24 11.27 8.29
CA PRO A 542 38.48 10.53 8.26
C PRO A 542 39.40 11.04 9.36
N VAL A 543 40.01 10.13 10.10
CA VAL A 543 41.32 10.31 10.73
C VAL A 543 42.30 9.46 9.98
#